data_25a2d603ccc697e6a5a7cf069ba38678
#
_entry.id   25a2d603ccc697e6a5a7cf069ba38678
#
_cell.length_a   1.000
_cell.length_b   1.000
_cell.length_c   1.000
_cell.angle_alpha   90.00
_cell.angle_beta   90.00
_cell.angle_gamma   90.00
#
_symmetry.space_group_name_H-M   'P 1'
#
loop_
_entity.id
_entity.type
_entity.pdbx_description
1 polymer ?
#
loop_
_entity_poly.entity_id
_entity_poly.type
_entity_poly.pdbx_seq_one_letter_code
_entity_poly.pdbx_strand_id
1 'polypeptide(L)'
;GHYNNVHSDIFCFLHTLHTRSQRGGRKRTRIKSETKDMKNGKILVGITHGDINGVGYEIILKLFSEPMMLELCTPIIYGSPKVATYHRKAMELTTNFVTIQKADEAVEGRLNLVDCLTDEVKIDFGQPSVESGKAALAALERAMADYREGLFDVLVTAPINKAMIQGDGFHFPGHTEYIQERVGEGREALMILMNDVLRVALVTTHLPIRDVAQAITKEAVMQKIRIFHEALRKDFNVSNPRIAVLALNPHAGDDGLLGTEEKDIIRPAL
;
A
#
# COMPACT_ATOMS: atom_id res chain seq x y z
N GLY A 1 -28.16 11.87 15.14
CA GLY A 1 -26.80 12.15 14.73
C GLY A 1 -25.87 11.06 15.17
N HIS A 2 -25.57 10.07 14.30
CA HIS A 2 -24.47 9.10 14.53
C HIS A 2 -23.54 9.23 13.34
N TYR A 3 -22.53 10.09 13.47
CA TYR A 3 -21.33 10.02 12.64
C TYR A 3 -20.41 8.99 13.29
N ASN A 4 -20.54 7.74 12.88
CA ASN A 4 -19.58 6.70 13.22
C ASN A 4 -18.42 6.73 12.22
N ASN A 5 -17.27 7.15 12.70
CA ASN A 5 -15.91 6.77 12.37
C ASN A 5 -15.67 6.14 10.98
N VAL A 6 -15.63 6.97 9.97
CA VAL A 6 -14.87 6.67 8.77
C VAL A 6 -13.43 7.09 9.06
N HIS A 7 -12.65 6.19 9.66
CA HIS A 7 -11.21 6.32 9.59
C HIS A 7 -10.81 6.14 8.12
N SER A 8 -10.56 7.26 7.48
CA SER A 8 -10.01 7.32 6.13
C SER A 8 -8.55 6.88 6.18
N ASP A 9 -8.35 5.57 6.15
CA ASP A 9 -7.04 4.98 5.92
C ASP A 9 -6.72 5.10 4.43
N ILE A 10 -6.36 6.30 3.98
CA ILE A 10 -5.69 6.46 2.69
C ILE A 10 -4.25 6.03 2.92
N PHE A 11 -3.97 4.75 2.70
CA PHE A 11 -2.62 4.22 2.76
C PHE A 11 -2.00 4.26 1.38
N CYS A 12 -1.00 5.11 1.21
CA CYS A 12 -0.08 5.02 0.10
C CYS A 12 1.01 4.01 0.47
N PHE A 13 0.96 2.80 -0.09
CA PHE A 13 2.01 1.81 0.05
C PHE A 13 3.05 2.01 -1.04
N LEU A 14 4.12 2.74 -0.73
CA LEU A 14 5.34 2.73 -1.52
C LEU A 14 6.06 1.40 -1.28
N HIS A 15 5.87 0.44 -2.18
CA HIS A 15 6.60 -0.81 -2.17
C HIS A 15 7.49 -0.87 -3.40
N THR A 16 8.73 -0.43 -3.24
CA THR A 16 9.76 -0.61 -4.26
C THR A 16 10.37 -2.00 -4.08
N LEU A 17 9.90 -2.98 -4.83
CA LEU A 17 10.52 -4.30 -4.88
C LEU A 17 11.74 -4.26 -5.80
N HIS A 18 12.93 -4.15 -5.22
CA HIS A 18 14.15 -4.49 -5.93
C HIS A 18 14.29 -6.02 -5.93
N THR A 19 13.88 -6.68 -7.02
CA THR A 19 14.21 -8.06 -7.31
C THR A 19 15.70 -8.18 -7.62
N ARG A 20 16.52 -8.45 -6.61
CA ARG A 20 17.81 -9.10 -6.80
C ARG A 20 17.80 -10.43 -6.05
N SER A 21 17.41 -11.47 -6.77
CA SER A 21 17.70 -12.84 -6.40
C SER A 21 19.21 -13.04 -6.37
N GLN A 22 19.81 -13.19 -5.18
CA GLN A 22 21.08 -13.88 -5.03
C GLN A 22 20.78 -15.35 -4.72
N ARG A 23 20.67 -16.18 -5.74
CA ARG A 23 20.85 -17.63 -5.60
C ARG A 23 22.28 -17.95 -5.99
N GLY A 24 23.01 -18.55 -5.05
CA GLY A 24 24.35 -19.05 -5.23
C GLY A 24 24.45 -20.18 -6.27
N GLY A 25 25.49 -20.12 -7.08
CA GLY A 25 26.18 -21.23 -7.71
C GLY A 25 25.55 -21.86 -8.94
N ARG A 26 25.85 -21.33 -10.14
CA ARG A 26 26.44 -21.99 -11.30
C ARG A 26 26.37 -21.15 -12.56
N LYS A 27 27.57 -20.98 -13.18
CA LYS A 27 27.85 -20.47 -14.53
C LYS A 27 27.41 -19.03 -14.87
N ARG A 28 28.42 -18.14 -14.88
CA ARG A 28 28.43 -16.84 -15.49
C ARG A 28 27.91 -16.90 -16.93
N THR A 29 26.66 -16.53 -17.13
CA THR A 29 26.24 -15.84 -18.34
C THR A 29 25.96 -14.42 -17.89
N ARG A 30 26.67 -13.50 -18.50
CA ARG A 30 26.66 -12.05 -18.23
C ARG A 30 25.26 -11.51 -18.60
N ILE A 31 24.31 -11.60 -17.67
CA ILE A 31 23.06 -10.88 -17.80
C ILE A 31 23.41 -9.44 -17.41
N LYS A 32 23.45 -8.58 -18.42
CA LYS A 32 23.47 -7.13 -18.23
C LYS A 32 22.37 -6.79 -17.22
N SER A 33 22.74 -6.07 -16.17
CA SER A 33 21.79 -5.36 -15.31
C SER A 33 21.20 -4.24 -16.17
N GLU A 34 20.20 -4.57 -16.96
CA GLU A 34 19.30 -3.59 -17.48
C GLU A 34 18.49 -3.10 -16.28
N THR A 35 18.90 -2.00 -15.68
CA THR A 35 17.95 -1.04 -15.17
C THR A 35 16.93 -0.89 -16.29
N LYS A 36 15.68 -1.35 -16.06
CA LYS A 36 14.56 -1.15 -16.98
C LYS A 36 14.57 0.37 -17.23
N ASP A 37 15.03 0.77 -18.39
CA ASP A 37 14.96 2.16 -18.79
C ASP A 37 13.49 2.54 -18.63
N MET A 38 13.21 3.48 -17.73
CA MET A 38 11.86 3.99 -17.53
C MET A 38 11.42 4.52 -18.89
N LYS A 39 10.49 3.84 -19.54
CA LYS A 39 9.88 4.32 -20.76
C LYS A 39 9.29 5.70 -20.44
N ASN A 40 9.99 6.76 -20.83
CA ASN A 40 9.59 8.15 -20.66
C ASN A 40 9.36 8.70 -19.23
N GLY A 41 9.97 8.14 -18.19
CA GLY A 41 10.15 8.84 -16.91
C GLY A 41 8.95 8.94 -15.97
N LYS A 42 7.74 8.51 -16.34
CA LYS A 42 6.58 8.54 -15.44
C LYS A 42 6.40 7.24 -14.67
N ILE A 43 6.09 7.36 -13.38
CA ILE A 43 5.79 6.23 -12.49
C ILE A 43 4.42 5.64 -12.87
N LEU A 44 4.35 4.32 -13.00
CA LEU A 44 3.11 3.57 -13.18
C LEU A 44 2.50 3.27 -11.82
N VAL A 45 1.30 3.80 -11.57
CA VAL A 45 0.62 3.68 -10.28
C VAL A 45 -0.61 2.80 -10.40
N GLY A 46 -0.54 1.59 -9.84
CA GLY A 46 -1.71 0.72 -9.67
C GLY A 46 -2.60 1.25 -8.54
N ILE A 47 -3.91 1.34 -8.78
CA ILE A 47 -4.87 1.87 -7.81
C ILE A 47 -6.04 0.91 -7.69
N THR A 48 -6.23 0.27 -6.52
CA THR A 48 -7.42 -0.57 -6.31
C THR A 48 -8.61 0.28 -5.89
N HIS A 49 -9.79 0.00 -6.46
CA HIS A 49 -10.99 0.83 -6.28
C HIS A 49 -11.61 0.77 -4.88
N GLY A 50 -11.24 -0.24 -4.06
CA GLY A 50 -11.78 -0.40 -2.71
C GLY A 50 -13.23 -0.87 -2.66
N ASP A 51 -13.99 -0.36 -1.68
CA ASP A 51 -15.43 -0.65 -1.56
C ASP A 51 -16.20 0.10 -2.65
N ILE A 52 -16.92 -0.63 -3.52
CA ILE A 52 -17.72 -0.06 -4.61
C ILE A 52 -18.93 0.76 -4.12
N ASN A 53 -19.35 0.56 -2.88
CA ASN A 53 -20.43 1.33 -2.24
C ASN A 53 -19.88 2.51 -1.43
N GLY A 54 -18.56 2.65 -1.34
CA GLY A 54 -17.84 3.68 -0.59
C GLY A 54 -17.34 4.83 -1.46
N VAL A 55 -16.35 5.54 -0.92
CA VAL A 55 -15.80 6.78 -1.51
C VAL A 55 -14.67 6.57 -2.50
N GLY A 56 -14.23 5.31 -2.73
CA GLY A 56 -13.02 5.00 -3.51
C GLY A 56 -13.05 5.61 -4.91
N TYR A 57 -14.06 5.31 -5.71
CA TYR A 57 -14.19 5.89 -7.05
C TYR A 57 -14.37 7.41 -7.05
N GLU A 58 -15.08 7.96 -6.07
CA GLU A 58 -15.23 9.42 -5.94
C GLU A 58 -13.86 10.09 -5.81
N ILE A 59 -13.03 9.61 -4.90
CA ILE A 59 -11.70 10.15 -4.66
C ILE A 59 -10.83 10.00 -5.92
N ILE A 60 -10.81 8.82 -6.53
CA ILE A 60 -10.00 8.54 -7.71
C ILE A 60 -10.42 9.43 -8.89
N LEU A 61 -11.71 9.48 -9.20
CA LEU A 61 -12.20 10.23 -10.34
C LEU A 61 -12.03 11.75 -10.15
N LYS A 62 -12.24 12.28 -8.94
CA LYS A 62 -11.98 13.69 -8.62
C LYS A 62 -10.49 14.03 -8.70
N LEU A 63 -9.61 13.17 -8.18
CA LEU A 63 -8.16 13.39 -8.23
C LEU A 63 -7.67 13.50 -9.67
N PHE A 64 -8.07 12.57 -10.54
CA PHE A 64 -7.64 12.53 -11.93
C PHE A 64 -8.50 13.38 -12.88
N SER A 65 -9.43 14.19 -12.37
CA SER A 65 -10.00 15.31 -13.10
C SER A 65 -9.02 16.46 -13.25
N GLU A 66 -8.00 16.53 -12.38
CA GLU A 66 -6.92 17.51 -12.42
C GLU A 66 -5.85 17.07 -13.42
N PRO A 67 -5.63 17.80 -14.54
CA PRO A 67 -4.68 17.41 -15.58
C PRO A 67 -3.24 17.20 -15.07
N MET A 68 -2.82 17.99 -14.07
CA MET A 68 -1.50 17.91 -13.47
C MET A 68 -1.20 16.51 -12.88
N MET A 69 -2.20 15.80 -12.39
CA MET A 69 -2.01 14.44 -11.86
C MET A 69 -1.58 13.45 -12.94
N LEU A 70 -2.04 13.63 -14.17
CA LEU A 70 -1.66 12.82 -15.33
C LEU A 70 -0.26 13.19 -15.87
N GLU A 71 0.27 14.35 -15.48
CA GLU A 71 1.67 14.72 -15.77
C GLU A 71 2.64 14.06 -14.79
N LEU A 72 2.23 13.83 -13.53
CA LEU A 72 3.06 13.26 -12.47
C LEU A 72 3.22 11.74 -12.58
N CYS A 73 2.16 11.03 -13.00
CA CYS A 73 2.17 9.57 -13.09
C CYS A 73 1.25 9.05 -14.19
N THR A 74 1.37 7.76 -14.48
CA THR A 74 0.42 7.00 -15.31
C THR A 74 -0.43 6.13 -14.39
N PRO A 75 -1.68 6.54 -14.06
CA PRO A 75 -2.55 5.80 -13.16
C PRO A 75 -3.25 4.64 -13.87
N ILE A 76 -3.38 3.52 -13.15
CA ILE A 76 -4.05 2.29 -13.58
C ILE A 76 -5.01 1.85 -12.49
N ILE A 77 -6.31 2.07 -12.69
CA ILE A 77 -7.35 1.59 -11.76
C ILE A 77 -7.54 0.10 -11.98
N TYR A 78 -7.54 -0.65 -10.89
CA TYR A 78 -8.04 -2.02 -10.83
C TYR A 78 -9.47 -1.99 -10.29
N GLY A 79 -10.46 -2.30 -11.15
CA GLY A 79 -11.85 -2.16 -10.79
C GLY A 79 -12.81 -2.59 -11.88
N SER A 80 -13.89 -1.83 -12.07
CA SER A 80 -14.88 -2.09 -13.11
C SER A 80 -15.29 -0.84 -13.87
N PRO A 81 -15.25 -0.86 -15.22
CA PRO A 81 -15.70 0.26 -16.04
C PRO A 81 -17.18 0.60 -15.81
N LYS A 82 -18.03 -0.41 -15.58
CA LYS A 82 -19.46 -0.21 -15.29
C LYS A 82 -19.64 0.54 -13.97
N VAL A 83 -18.95 0.11 -12.90
CA VAL A 83 -19.00 0.75 -11.58
C VAL A 83 -18.42 2.17 -11.64
N ALA A 84 -17.25 2.35 -12.27
CA ALA A 84 -16.64 3.67 -12.46
C ALA A 84 -17.58 4.64 -13.20
N THR A 85 -18.24 4.16 -14.25
CA THR A 85 -19.20 4.96 -15.02
C THR A 85 -20.43 5.32 -14.19
N TYR A 86 -20.92 4.41 -13.35
CA TYR A 86 -22.04 4.68 -12.46
C TYR A 86 -21.69 5.79 -11.45
N HIS A 87 -20.54 5.66 -10.76
CA HIS A 87 -20.06 6.69 -9.83
C HIS A 87 -19.85 8.03 -10.52
N ARG A 88 -19.21 8.03 -11.70
CA ARG A 88 -18.99 9.24 -12.50
C ARG A 88 -20.28 9.98 -12.80
N LYS A 89 -21.32 9.26 -13.23
CA LYS A 89 -22.64 9.82 -13.54
C LYS A 89 -23.36 10.33 -12.29
N ALA A 90 -23.35 9.54 -11.22
CA ALA A 90 -24.01 9.89 -9.96
C ALA A 90 -23.44 11.17 -9.32
N MET A 91 -22.17 11.46 -9.59
CA MET A 91 -21.45 12.63 -9.05
C MET A 91 -21.27 13.76 -10.09
N GLU A 92 -21.86 13.62 -11.27
CA GLU A 92 -21.77 14.60 -12.36
C GLU A 92 -20.31 14.94 -12.77
N LEU A 93 -19.40 13.95 -12.66
CA LEU A 93 -17.99 14.12 -13.00
C LEU A 93 -17.76 13.91 -14.51
N THR A 94 -16.79 14.65 -15.07
CA THR A 94 -16.42 14.59 -16.49
C THR A 94 -15.15 13.78 -16.76
N THR A 95 -14.52 13.22 -15.72
CA THR A 95 -13.30 12.45 -15.81
C THR A 95 -13.46 11.25 -16.74
N ASN A 96 -12.61 11.18 -17.77
CA ASN A 96 -12.58 10.07 -18.70
C ASN A 96 -11.50 9.07 -18.35
N PHE A 97 -11.76 7.81 -18.64
CA PHE A 97 -10.79 6.73 -18.49
C PHE A 97 -10.79 5.83 -19.72
N VAL A 98 -9.66 5.14 -19.93
CA VAL A 98 -9.47 4.15 -21.01
C VAL A 98 -9.50 2.77 -20.38
N THR A 99 -10.37 1.90 -20.87
CA THR A 99 -10.40 0.50 -20.44
C THR A 99 -9.30 -0.27 -21.16
N ILE A 100 -8.50 -0.99 -20.39
CA ILE A 100 -7.40 -1.85 -20.86
C ILE A 100 -7.56 -3.25 -20.26
N GLN A 101 -6.91 -4.24 -20.87
CA GLN A 101 -6.97 -5.63 -20.41
C GLN A 101 -5.91 -5.93 -19.35
N LYS A 102 -4.74 -5.29 -19.47
CA LYS A 102 -3.59 -5.50 -18.60
C LYS A 102 -2.80 -4.20 -18.41
N ALA A 103 -2.06 -4.11 -17.33
CA ALA A 103 -1.33 -2.89 -16.97
C ALA A 103 -0.24 -2.47 -17.98
N ASP A 104 0.32 -3.43 -18.75
CA ASP A 104 1.30 -3.14 -19.81
C ASP A 104 0.71 -2.41 -21.04
N GLU A 105 -0.63 -2.39 -21.17
CA GLU A 105 -1.36 -1.63 -22.18
C GLU A 105 -1.64 -0.17 -21.74
N ALA A 106 -1.15 0.25 -20.57
CA ALA A 106 -1.45 1.57 -20.03
C ALA A 106 -0.98 2.71 -20.95
N VAL A 107 -1.90 3.63 -21.21
CA VAL A 107 -1.68 4.80 -22.06
C VAL A 107 -1.24 5.98 -21.17
N GLU A 108 -0.06 6.50 -21.45
CA GLU A 108 0.46 7.69 -20.76
C GLU A 108 -0.44 8.92 -20.98
N GLY A 109 -0.59 9.75 -19.94
CA GLY A 109 -1.46 10.92 -19.97
C GLY A 109 -2.96 10.59 -19.93
N ARG A 110 -3.31 9.35 -19.63
CA ARG A 110 -4.68 8.89 -19.47
C ARG A 110 -4.88 8.19 -18.13
N LEU A 111 -6.09 8.29 -17.60
CA LEU A 111 -6.54 7.43 -16.52
C LEU A 111 -6.93 6.08 -17.14
N ASN A 112 -6.19 5.03 -16.80
CA ASN A 112 -6.41 3.68 -17.30
C ASN A 112 -7.24 2.88 -16.31
N LEU A 113 -8.01 1.90 -16.79
CA LEU A 113 -8.82 1.03 -15.94
C LEU A 113 -8.76 -0.41 -16.46
N VAL A 114 -8.28 -1.32 -15.62
CA VAL A 114 -8.32 -2.78 -15.84
C VAL A 114 -9.62 -3.32 -15.28
N ASP A 115 -10.42 -4.01 -16.12
CA ASP A 115 -11.65 -4.65 -15.65
C ASP A 115 -11.32 -5.92 -14.85
N CYS A 116 -11.70 -5.92 -13.58
CA CYS A 116 -11.44 -6.98 -12.64
C CYS A 116 -12.69 -7.78 -12.26
N LEU A 117 -13.88 -7.35 -12.70
CA LEU A 117 -15.14 -7.97 -12.32
C LEU A 117 -15.77 -8.73 -13.49
N THR A 118 -16.03 -10.02 -13.29
CA THR A 118 -16.71 -10.87 -14.27
C THR A 118 -18.24 -10.74 -14.21
N ASP A 119 -18.76 -10.44 -13.01
CA ASP A 119 -20.18 -10.41 -12.73
C ASP A 119 -20.71 -8.98 -12.61
N GLU A 120 -22.00 -8.82 -12.86
CA GLU A 120 -22.68 -7.57 -12.55
C GLU A 120 -22.85 -7.41 -11.05
N VAL A 121 -22.43 -6.24 -10.53
CA VAL A 121 -22.55 -5.91 -9.12
C VAL A 121 -23.59 -4.80 -8.93
N LYS A 122 -24.41 -4.93 -7.90
CA LYS A 122 -25.33 -3.88 -7.49
C LYS A 122 -24.57 -2.84 -6.68
N ILE A 123 -24.74 -1.58 -7.02
CA ILE A 123 -24.20 -0.46 -6.28
C ILE A 123 -25.29 0.12 -5.38
N ASP A 124 -24.99 0.24 -4.09
CA ASP A 124 -25.87 0.81 -3.09
C ASP A 124 -25.04 1.70 -2.14
N PHE A 125 -24.97 2.97 -2.46
CA PHE A 125 -24.06 3.91 -1.80
C PHE A 125 -24.22 3.91 -0.27
N GLY A 126 -23.10 3.78 0.43
CA GLY A 126 -23.03 3.79 1.89
C GLY A 126 -23.57 2.53 2.56
N GLN A 127 -23.98 1.51 1.79
CA GLN A 127 -24.48 0.26 2.34
C GLN A 127 -23.43 -0.84 2.24
N PRO A 128 -23.05 -1.48 3.36
CA PRO A 128 -22.18 -2.65 3.34
C PRO A 128 -22.83 -3.81 2.58
N SER A 129 -22.08 -4.50 1.71
CA SER A 129 -22.54 -5.71 1.05
C SER A 129 -21.41 -6.71 0.83
N VAL A 130 -21.75 -7.99 0.80
CA VAL A 130 -20.79 -9.07 0.52
C VAL A 130 -20.25 -8.93 -0.91
N GLU A 131 -21.09 -8.50 -1.85
CA GLU A 131 -20.72 -8.26 -3.23
C GLU A 131 -19.67 -7.16 -3.33
N SER A 132 -19.80 -6.08 -2.54
CA SER A 132 -18.80 -5.01 -2.51
C SER A 132 -17.46 -5.49 -1.95
N GLY A 133 -17.49 -6.37 -0.95
CA GLY A 133 -16.30 -7.03 -0.42
C GLY A 133 -15.60 -7.92 -1.45
N LYS A 134 -16.35 -8.74 -2.18
CA LYS A 134 -15.83 -9.60 -3.26
C LYS A 134 -15.24 -8.76 -4.39
N ALA A 135 -15.90 -7.66 -4.78
CA ALA A 135 -15.39 -6.75 -5.79
C ALA A 135 -14.06 -6.12 -5.38
N ALA A 136 -13.95 -5.68 -4.11
CA ALA A 136 -12.70 -5.13 -3.57
C ALA A 136 -11.56 -6.17 -3.58
N LEU A 137 -11.86 -7.43 -3.22
CA LEU A 137 -10.88 -8.51 -3.24
C LEU A 137 -10.42 -8.83 -4.67
N ALA A 138 -11.34 -8.92 -5.63
CA ALA A 138 -11.00 -9.18 -7.03
C ALA A 138 -10.05 -8.12 -7.60
N ALA A 139 -10.27 -6.85 -7.27
CA ALA A 139 -9.37 -5.76 -7.66
C ALA A 139 -7.97 -5.90 -7.01
N LEU A 140 -7.90 -6.27 -5.74
CA LEU A 140 -6.63 -6.52 -5.05
C LEU A 140 -5.88 -7.71 -5.64
N GLU A 141 -6.56 -8.83 -5.89
CA GLU A 141 -5.94 -10.03 -6.47
C GLU A 141 -5.37 -9.76 -7.86
N ARG A 142 -6.13 -9.03 -8.70
CA ARG A 142 -5.65 -8.65 -10.02
C ARG A 142 -4.45 -7.71 -9.93
N ALA A 143 -4.51 -6.70 -9.07
CA ALA A 143 -3.37 -5.81 -8.85
C ALA A 143 -2.12 -6.56 -8.38
N MET A 144 -2.28 -7.53 -7.45
CA MET A 144 -1.15 -8.35 -6.98
C MET A 144 -0.57 -9.23 -8.08
N ALA A 145 -1.39 -9.75 -9.00
CA ALA A 145 -0.92 -10.52 -10.14
C ALA A 145 -0.06 -9.65 -11.07
N ASP A 146 -0.56 -8.49 -11.47
CA ASP A 146 0.15 -7.57 -12.35
C ASP A 146 1.42 -6.99 -11.68
N TYR A 147 1.38 -6.77 -10.35
CA TYR A 147 2.55 -6.32 -9.59
C TYR A 147 3.67 -7.38 -9.57
N ARG A 148 3.34 -8.66 -9.38
CA ARG A 148 4.33 -9.75 -9.44
C ARG A 148 5.02 -9.86 -10.80
N GLU A 149 4.33 -9.50 -11.86
CA GLU A 149 4.87 -9.41 -13.21
C GLU A 149 5.68 -8.12 -13.45
N GLY A 150 5.69 -7.19 -12.48
CA GLY A 150 6.42 -5.92 -12.58
C GLY A 150 5.80 -4.95 -13.57
N LEU A 151 4.47 -4.96 -13.71
CA LEU A 151 3.76 -4.15 -14.69
C LEU A 151 3.43 -2.75 -14.21
N PHE A 152 3.56 -2.48 -12.93
CA PHE A 152 3.49 -1.14 -12.36
C PHE A 152 4.47 -1.00 -11.17
N ASP A 153 4.77 0.23 -10.77
CA ASP A 153 5.85 0.53 -9.83
C ASP A 153 5.35 0.68 -8.39
N VAL A 154 4.16 1.27 -8.20
CA VAL A 154 3.60 1.65 -6.89
C VAL A 154 2.14 1.25 -6.81
N LEU A 155 1.73 0.71 -5.67
CA LEU A 155 0.33 0.41 -5.35
C LEU A 155 -0.27 1.46 -4.42
N VAL A 156 -1.43 1.98 -4.79
CA VAL A 156 -2.30 2.79 -3.95
C VAL A 156 -3.61 2.04 -3.73
N THR A 157 -4.11 2.00 -2.50
CA THR A 157 -5.35 1.31 -2.19
C THR A 157 -6.42 2.30 -1.73
N ALA A 158 -7.60 2.26 -2.36
CA ALA A 158 -8.77 2.94 -1.84
C ALA A 158 -9.36 2.19 -0.64
N PRO A 159 -10.14 2.86 0.22
CA PRO A 159 -10.70 2.25 1.43
C PRO A 159 -11.58 1.03 1.14
N ILE A 160 -11.42 -0.01 1.96
CA ILE A 160 -12.26 -1.21 1.94
C ILE A 160 -13.18 -1.28 3.16
N ASN A 161 -14.29 -1.98 3.04
CA ASN A 161 -15.06 -2.39 4.20
C ASN A 161 -14.45 -3.68 4.78
N LYS A 162 -13.76 -3.55 5.93
CA LYS A 162 -13.01 -4.65 6.54
C LYS A 162 -13.88 -5.85 6.94
N ALA A 163 -15.16 -5.63 7.25
CA ALA A 163 -16.08 -6.71 7.58
C ALA A 163 -16.58 -7.44 6.33
N MET A 164 -16.85 -6.70 5.25
CA MET A 164 -17.43 -7.26 4.03
C MET A 164 -16.41 -7.99 3.15
N ILE A 165 -15.12 -7.61 3.21
CA ILE A 165 -14.06 -8.26 2.44
C ILE A 165 -13.61 -9.60 3.06
N GLN A 166 -13.90 -9.84 4.35
CA GLN A 166 -13.58 -11.13 5.00
C GLN A 166 -14.29 -12.29 4.33
N GLY A 167 -13.59 -13.40 4.13
CA GLY A 167 -14.12 -14.59 3.50
C GLY A 167 -13.03 -15.44 2.85
N ASP A 168 -13.42 -16.36 1.97
CA ASP A 168 -12.49 -17.22 1.24
C ASP A 168 -11.51 -16.36 0.42
N GLY A 169 -10.23 -16.40 0.79
CA GLY A 169 -9.15 -15.64 0.14
C GLY A 169 -8.72 -14.36 0.86
N PHE A 170 -9.48 -13.86 1.85
CA PHE A 170 -9.08 -12.71 2.65
C PHE A 170 -9.39 -12.92 4.14
N HIS A 171 -8.36 -13.24 4.92
CA HIS A 171 -8.41 -13.44 6.38
C HIS A 171 -7.38 -12.55 7.08
N PHE A 172 -7.33 -11.28 6.70
CA PHE A 172 -6.32 -10.34 7.16
C PHE A 172 -6.96 -9.13 7.87
N PRO A 173 -6.26 -8.51 8.83
CA PRO A 173 -6.73 -7.29 9.49
C PRO A 173 -6.91 -6.10 8.54
N GLY A 174 -6.16 -6.10 7.43
CA GLY A 174 -6.20 -5.03 6.44
C GLY A 174 -5.31 -5.29 5.23
N HIS A 175 -5.10 -4.24 4.45
CA HIS A 175 -4.29 -4.29 3.23
C HIS A 175 -2.84 -4.69 3.48
N THR A 176 -2.22 -4.18 4.57
CA THR A 176 -0.79 -4.38 4.85
C THR A 176 -0.43 -5.86 4.93
N GLU A 177 -1.16 -6.58 5.76
CA GLU A 177 -0.91 -8.00 6.00
C GLU A 177 -1.23 -8.83 4.75
N TYR A 178 -2.31 -8.47 4.04
CA TYR A 178 -2.66 -9.11 2.78
C TYR A 178 -1.57 -8.92 1.71
N ILE A 179 -1.11 -7.69 1.51
CA ILE A 179 -0.07 -7.36 0.52
C ILE A 179 1.25 -8.03 0.89
N GLN A 180 1.63 -8.00 2.18
CA GLN A 180 2.83 -8.67 2.66
C GLN A 180 2.81 -10.16 2.36
N GLU A 181 1.71 -10.84 2.62
CA GLU A 181 1.54 -12.27 2.34
C GLU A 181 1.63 -12.54 0.83
N ARG A 182 0.98 -11.74 0.01
CA ARG A 182 0.87 -11.98 -1.44
C ARG A 182 2.16 -11.67 -2.20
N VAL A 183 2.89 -10.62 -1.82
CA VAL A 183 4.04 -10.12 -2.59
C VAL A 183 5.31 -9.86 -1.78
N GLY A 184 5.26 -10.09 -0.46
CA GLY A 184 6.40 -9.85 0.43
C GLY A 184 7.56 -10.84 0.25
N GLU A 185 7.31 -12.05 -0.26
CA GLU A 185 8.34 -13.10 -0.43
C GLU A 185 9.14 -13.36 0.85
N GLY A 186 8.47 -13.40 1.99
CA GLY A 186 9.07 -13.57 3.31
C GLY A 186 9.71 -12.31 3.90
N ARG A 187 9.63 -11.17 3.21
CA ARG A 187 10.05 -9.86 3.75
C ARG A 187 8.96 -9.26 4.61
N GLU A 188 9.38 -8.58 5.64
CA GLU A 188 8.47 -7.92 6.57
C GLU A 188 8.11 -6.51 6.06
N ALA A 189 6.82 -6.15 6.15
CA ALA A 189 6.36 -4.80 5.86
C ALA A 189 6.70 -3.84 7.01
N LEU A 190 6.94 -2.59 6.67
CA LEU A 190 7.11 -1.50 7.62
C LEU A 190 6.05 -0.43 7.36
N MET A 191 5.24 -0.14 8.36
CA MET A 191 4.31 0.98 8.29
C MET A 191 5.04 2.29 8.56
N ILE A 192 4.94 3.21 7.60
CA ILE A 192 5.51 4.55 7.69
C ILE A 192 4.38 5.56 7.54
N LEU A 193 4.18 6.40 8.57
CA LEU A 193 3.30 7.57 8.50
C LEU A 193 4.17 8.77 8.13
N MET A 194 3.73 9.56 7.17
CA MET A 194 4.57 10.64 6.67
C MET A 194 3.77 11.87 6.25
N ASN A 195 4.45 13.00 6.36
CA ASN A 195 4.08 14.25 5.71
C ASN A 195 5.37 14.92 5.18
N ASP A 196 5.27 16.17 4.75
CA ASP A 196 6.41 16.89 4.15
C ASP A 196 7.60 17.07 5.09
N VAL A 197 7.37 17.08 6.41
CA VAL A 197 8.41 17.39 7.41
C VAL A 197 8.80 16.21 8.30
N LEU A 198 7.95 15.19 8.41
CA LEU A 198 8.15 14.08 9.36
C LEU A 198 7.82 12.73 8.73
N ARG A 199 8.65 11.73 9.02
CA ARG A 199 8.43 10.32 8.70
C ARG A 199 8.54 9.51 9.99
N VAL A 200 7.49 8.77 10.33
CA VAL A 200 7.43 7.94 11.53
C VAL A 200 7.24 6.50 11.12
N ALA A 201 8.18 5.63 11.48
CA ALA A 201 8.08 4.20 11.29
C ALA A 201 7.66 3.52 12.61
N LEU A 202 6.80 2.50 12.51
CA LEU A 202 6.25 1.81 13.67
C LEU A 202 6.97 0.48 13.88
N VAL A 203 7.38 0.20 15.12
CA VAL A 203 7.96 -1.10 15.48
C VAL A 203 6.86 -2.16 15.60
N THR A 204 5.72 -1.77 16.20
CA THR A 204 4.54 -2.63 16.36
C THR A 204 3.29 -1.99 15.78
N THR A 205 2.39 -2.80 15.22
CA THR A 205 1.09 -2.40 14.68
C THR A 205 0.03 -3.44 15.05
N HIS A 206 -1.23 -3.01 15.20
CA HIS A 206 -2.40 -3.88 15.39
C HIS A 206 -2.30 -4.84 16.59
N LEU A 207 -1.58 -4.44 17.65
CA LEU A 207 -1.49 -5.17 18.90
C LEU A 207 -2.29 -4.50 20.00
N PRO A 208 -2.93 -5.26 20.92
CA PRO A 208 -3.42 -4.71 22.17
C PRO A 208 -2.28 -4.05 22.97
N ILE A 209 -2.55 -2.96 23.65
CA ILE A 209 -1.51 -2.21 24.42
C ILE A 209 -0.76 -3.13 25.40
N ARG A 210 -1.45 -4.06 26.07
CA ARG A 210 -0.86 -5.01 27.02
C ARG A 210 0.23 -5.91 26.41
N ASP A 211 0.17 -6.12 25.07
CA ASP A 211 1.07 -7.06 24.36
C ASP A 211 2.25 -6.32 23.71
N VAL A 212 2.24 -4.97 23.71
CA VAL A 212 3.27 -4.15 23.04
C VAL A 212 4.64 -4.37 23.64
N ALA A 213 4.78 -4.34 24.96
CA ALA A 213 6.08 -4.50 25.63
C ALA A 213 6.73 -5.86 25.30
N GLN A 214 5.94 -6.92 25.22
CA GLN A 214 6.43 -8.26 24.87
C GLN A 214 6.86 -8.36 23.40
N ALA A 215 6.25 -7.58 22.51
CA ALA A 215 6.59 -7.55 21.09
C ALA A 215 7.84 -6.71 20.79
N ILE A 216 8.29 -5.87 21.72
CA ILE A 216 9.53 -5.10 21.59
C ILE A 216 10.71 -6.00 21.95
N THR A 217 11.36 -6.55 20.92
CA THR A 217 12.60 -7.32 21.05
C THR A 217 13.75 -6.58 20.37
N LYS A 218 14.98 -6.90 20.75
CA LYS A 218 16.16 -6.31 20.11
C LYS A 218 16.16 -6.57 18.61
N GLU A 219 15.82 -7.77 18.19
CA GLU A 219 15.76 -8.20 16.80
C GLU A 219 14.70 -7.42 16.03
N ALA A 220 13.49 -7.26 16.62
CA ALA A 220 12.39 -6.51 16.00
C ALA A 220 12.79 -5.04 15.79
N VAL A 221 13.35 -4.38 16.80
CA VAL A 221 13.82 -2.99 16.70
C VAL A 221 14.90 -2.86 15.62
N MET A 222 15.93 -3.71 15.66
CA MET A 222 17.01 -3.70 14.65
C MET A 222 16.47 -3.90 13.23
N GLN A 223 15.56 -4.84 13.04
CA GLN A 223 14.98 -5.13 11.74
C GLN A 223 14.18 -3.94 11.20
N LYS A 224 13.32 -3.34 12.02
CA LYS A 224 12.55 -2.14 11.62
C LYS A 224 13.45 -0.97 11.28
N ILE A 225 14.52 -0.73 12.04
CA ILE A 225 15.51 0.30 11.73
C ILE A 225 16.17 0.05 10.38
N ARG A 226 16.59 -1.20 10.10
CA ARG A 226 17.21 -1.56 8.81
C ARG A 226 16.27 -1.34 7.63
N ILE A 227 15.01 -1.82 7.73
CA ILE A 227 14.00 -1.63 6.68
C ILE A 227 13.77 -0.13 6.47
N PHE A 228 13.62 0.66 7.55
CA PHE A 228 13.40 2.09 7.45
C PHE A 228 14.59 2.84 6.84
N HIS A 229 15.81 2.49 7.25
CA HIS A 229 17.03 3.06 6.68
C HIS A 229 17.13 2.79 5.17
N GLU A 230 16.84 1.56 4.74
CA GLU A 230 16.82 1.22 3.32
C GLU A 230 15.75 1.98 2.54
N ALA A 231 14.52 2.07 3.07
CA ALA A 231 13.44 2.83 2.46
C ALA A 231 13.80 4.32 2.33
N LEU A 232 14.35 4.93 3.39
CA LEU A 232 14.79 6.33 3.34
C LEU A 232 15.82 6.59 2.24
N ARG A 233 16.74 5.64 2.00
CA ARG A 233 17.75 5.78 0.94
C ARG A 233 17.19 5.51 -0.45
N LYS A 234 16.42 4.45 -0.63
CA LYS A 234 16.00 3.96 -1.94
C LYS A 234 14.72 4.62 -2.43
N ASP A 235 13.74 4.74 -1.53
CA ASP A 235 12.39 5.21 -1.90
C ASP A 235 12.24 6.71 -1.69
N PHE A 236 12.89 7.26 -0.64
CA PHE A 236 12.84 8.68 -0.32
C PHE A 236 14.07 9.48 -0.77
N ASN A 237 15.05 8.81 -1.40
CA ASN A 237 16.29 9.42 -1.91
C ASN A 237 17.06 10.25 -0.87
N VAL A 238 17.06 9.82 0.39
CA VAL A 238 17.82 10.46 1.48
C VAL A 238 19.21 9.83 1.54
N SER A 239 20.25 10.55 1.14
CA SER A 239 21.61 10.01 1.03
C SER A 239 22.21 9.56 2.35
N ASN A 240 21.95 10.30 3.44
CA ASN A 240 22.47 10.02 4.78
C ASN A 240 21.34 10.16 5.82
N PRO A 241 20.46 9.15 5.94
CA PRO A 241 19.31 9.24 6.84
C PRO A 241 19.74 9.25 8.31
N ARG A 242 19.14 10.13 9.08
CA ARG A 242 19.25 10.20 10.54
C ARG A 242 17.95 9.69 11.14
N ILE A 243 18.03 8.61 11.92
CA ILE A 243 16.88 7.96 12.53
C ILE A 243 16.96 8.20 14.05
N ALA A 244 15.93 8.84 14.61
CA ALA A 244 15.74 8.93 16.04
C ALA A 244 14.80 7.79 16.49
N VAL A 245 15.18 7.10 17.56
CA VAL A 245 14.33 6.07 18.17
C VAL A 245 13.75 6.60 19.46
N LEU A 246 12.41 6.60 19.56
CA LEU A 246 11.69 7.06 20.72
C LEU A 246 11.65 5.98 21.81
N ALA A 247 11.56 6.41 23.07
CA ALA A 247 11.35 5.52 24.19
C ALA A 247 9.96 4.88 24.16
N LEU A 248 9.85 3.68 24.72
CA LEU A 248 8.60 2.98 24.97
C LEU A 248 7.96 3.51 26.27
N ASN A 249 8.76 3.56 27.34
CA ASN A 249 8.29 3.96 28.66
C ASN A 249 8.43 5.48 28.91
N PRO A 250 7.61 6.05 29.81
CA PRO A 250 7.80 7.43 30.27
C PRO A 250 9.23 7.65 30.83
N HIS A 251 9.81 8.79 30.52
CA HIS A 251 11.17 9.16 30.94
C HIS A 251 12.25 8.13 30.55
N ALA A 252 12.03 7.39 29.46
CA ALA A 252 12.90 6.31 29.01
C ALA A 252 13.16 5.23 30.09
N GLY A 253 12.13 4.93 30.89
CA GLY A 253 12.18 3.94 31.96
C GLY A 253 12.75 4.42 33.28
N ASP A 254 13.23 5.67 33.37
CA ASP A 254 13.78 6.29 34.59
C ASP A 254 14.75 5.37 35.36
N ASP A 255 15.84 4.98 34.65
CA ASP A 255 16.86 4.02 35.10
C ASP A 255 16.32 2.64 35.55
N GLY A 256 15.14 2.26 35.04
CA GLY A 256 14.49 0.97 35.31
C GLY A 256 13.37 1.05 36.35
N LEU A 257 13.07 2.23 36.87
CA LEU A 257 11.95 2.42 37.81
C LEU A 257 10.59 2.22 37.11
N LEU A 258 10.50 2.66 35.85
CA LEU A 258 9.26 2.59 35.02
C LEU A 258 9.34 1.57 33.89
N GLY A 259 10.24 0.61 33.98
CA GLY A 259 10.49 -0.41 32.98
C GLY A 259 11.94 -0.45 32.52
N THR A 260 12.38 -1.59 32.01
CA THR A 260 13.80 -1.80 31.64
C THR A 260 13.99 -1.96 30.12
N GLU A 261 12.92 -1.88 29.34
CA GLU A 261 12.92 -2.15 27.89
C GLU A 261 13.91 -1.25 27.15
N GLU A 262 14.05 0.02 27.55
CA GLU A 262 15.02 0.94 26.96
C GLU A 262 16.46 0.50 27.23
N LYS A 263 16.75 0.09 28.46
CA LYS A 263 18.10 -0.30 28.90
C LYS A 263 18.50 -1.65 28.33
N ASP A 264 17.59 -2.63 28.41
CA ASP A 264 17.92 -4.04 28.14
C ASP A 264 17.67 -4.43 26.69
N ILE A 265 16.80 -3.71 25.97
CA ILE A 265 16.35 -4.07 24.61
C ILE A 265 16.63 -2.95 23.60
N ILE A 266 16.07 -1.76 23.80
CA ILE A 266 16.06 -0.71 22.77
C ILE A 266 17.47 -0.14 22.56
N ARG A 267 18.16 0.30 23.62
CA ARG A 267 19.52 0.83 23.49
C ARG A 267 20.52 -0.18 22.91
N PRO A 268 20.50 -1.48 23.31
CA PRO A 268 21.35 -2.48 22.67
C PRO A 268 21.02 -2.78 21.21
N ALA A 269 19.86 -2.35 20.70
CA ALA A 269 19.46 -2.51 19.31
C ALA A 269 19.93 -1.36 18.39
N LEU A 270 20.38 -0.23 18.97
CA LEU A 270 20.86 0.96 18.26
C LEU A 270 22.33 0.85 17.88
#